data_742065b1742e636811d3f42bfff42c7f
#
_entry.id   742065b1742e636811d3f42bfff42c7f
#
_cell.length_a   1.000
_cell.length_b   1.000
_cell.length_c   1.000
_cell.angle_alpha   90.00
_cell.angle_beta   90.00
_cell.angle_gamma   90.00
#
_symmetry.space_group_name_H-M   'P 1'
#
loop_
_entity.id
_entity.type
_entity.pdbx_description
1 polymer ?
#
loop_
_entity_poly.entity_id
_entity_poly.type
_entity_poly.pdbx_seq_one_letter_code
_entity_poly.pdbx_strand_id
1 'polypeptide(L)'
;MREKNSERPDTRDNRSKNSTKTGKKNTKNREFAVITYSFLALFICLMGYFSYFQFFKSEEFINNPYNTRQETFAQKIVRGQILTNDGQVLAETVTDSEGNETRRYPYGSIFSHIVGYSTKGKSGIESLANFNLLRSNTAFIDKVGDEMQGEKSPGDNVVTTLDYGLQATAYDALGYYKGAIVVLEPSTGKILAMVSKPDFDPNTIAADWDNLTADENTDAALLNRATQGLYPPGSTFKILTTLEYIQEVARRQFPRNYRKSLAKILCTYLRIW
;
A
#
# COMPACT_ATOMS: atom_id res chain seq x y z
N MET A 1 -79.65 65.51 -47.22
CA MET A 1 -79.64 65.14 -48.64
C MET A 1 -78.88 63.88 -48.82
N ARG A 2 -79.66 62.85 -49.08
CA ARG A 2 -79.39 61.73 -50.02
C ARG A 2 -78.07 61.01 -49.87
N GLU A 3 -78.03 59.84 -49.65
CA GLU A 3 -78.62 58.56 -50.06
C GLU A 3 -77.49 57.55 -50.39
N LYS A 4 -77.59 56.40 -49.75
CA LYS A 4 -77.64 55.05 -50.40
C LYS A 4 -76.34 54.59 -51.06
N ASN A 5 -75.90 53.41 -50.98
CA ASN A 5 -76.46 52.06 -50.84
C ASN A 5 -75.25 51.11 -50.64
N SER A 6 -75.33 50.07 -49.79
CA SER A 6 -75.57 48.68 -50.20
C SER A 6 -74.45 48.02 -51.02
N GLU A 7 -73.76 47.07 -50.48
CA GLU A 7 -73.98 45.66 -50.74
C GLU A 7 -72.92 44.76 -50.11
N ARG A 8 -73.35 43.75 -49.39
CA ARG A 8 -72.64 42.47 -49.26
C ARG A 8 -72.91 41.67 -50.55
N PRO A 9 -72.22 40.52 -50.85
CA PRO A 9 -71.51 39.53 -49.99
C PRO A 9 -70.22 39.03 -50.67
N ASP A 10 -69.46 38.21 -50.09
CA ASP A 10 -69.49 36.76 -50.27
C ASP A 10 -68.37 36.03 -49.50
N THR A 11 -68.76 34.95 -48.87
CA THR A 11 -67.99 33.91 -48.35
C THR A 11 -67.10 33.20 -49.37
N ARG A 12 -65.86 32.90 -49.07
CA ARG A 12 -65.24 31.64 -49.47
C ARG A 12 -63.96 31.38 -48.72
N ASP A 13 -64.06 30.39 -47.90
CA ASP A 13 -63.10 29.30 -47.59
C ASP A 13 -61.70 29.47 -48.21
N ASN A 14 -60.71 29.53 -47.36
CA ASN A 14 -59.42 28.99 -47.69
C ASN A 14 -58.79 28.31 -46.48
N ARG A 15 -59.37 27.18 -46.18
CA ARG A 15 -58.80 26.13 -45.42
C ARG A 15 -57.80 25.37 -46.28
N SER A 16 -56.51 25.64 -46.20
CA SER A 16 -55.57 24.67 -46.70
C SER A 16 -54.11 25.00 -46.26
N LYS A 17 -53.54 24.04 -45.62
CA LYS A 17 -52.10 23.75 -45.56
C LYS A 17 -51.25 24.56 -44.58
N ASN A 18 -51.35 24.18 -43.28
CA ASN A 18 -50.22 24.14 -42.44
C ASN A 18 -50.13 22.73 -41.78
N SER A 19 -49.70 21.79 -42.56
CA SER A 19 -49.36 20.46 -42.15
C SER A 19 -47.90 20.21 -42.54
N THR A 20 -47.18 19.69 -41.61
CA THR A 20 -45.90 19.03 -41.79
C THR A 20 -44.63 19.89 -41.90
N LYS A 21 -44.08 20.26 -40.72
CA LYS A 21 -42.64 20.39 -40.54
C LYS A 21 -42.22 20.16 -39.07
N THR A 22 -42.79 19.21 -38.34
CA THR A 22 -42.39 18.89 -36.98
C THR A 22 -41.58 17.57 -36.86
N GLY A 23 -41.33 16.84 -37.93
CA GLY A 23 -40.66 15.53 -37.88
C GLY A 23 -39.13 15.52 -37.96
N LYS A 24 -38.48 16.63 -38.33
CA LYS A 24 -37.04 16.64 -38.63
C LYS A 24 -36.15 17.28 -37.52
N LYS A 25 -36.74 17.92 -36.53
CA LYS A 25 -36.00 18.56 -35.42
C LYS A 25 -35.61 17.60 -34.30
N ASN A 26 -36.37 16.53 -34.10
CA ASN A 26 -36.13 15.58 -32.98
C ASN A 26 -35.02 14.58 -33.24
N THR A 27 -34.69 14.24 -34.46
CA THR A 27 -33.62 13.30 -34.78
C THR A 27 -32.22 13.89 -34.53
N LYS A 28 -31.98 15.13 -34.94
CA LYS A 28 -30.69 15.80 -34.69
C LYS A 28 -30.42 16.02 -33.18
N ASN A 29 -31.43 16.39 -32.41
CA ASN A 29 -31.30 16.56 -30.97
C ASN A 29 -31.04 15.23 -30.26
N ARG A 30 -31.56 14.11 -30.76
CA ARG A 30 -31.33 12.78 -30.22
C ARG A 30 -29.90 12.30 -30.49
N GLU A 31 -29.35 12.56 -31.66
CA GLU A 31 -27.96 12.23 -31.99
C GLU A 31 -26.98 13.04 -31.13
N PHE A 32 -27.19 14.34 -30.97
CA PHE A 32 -26.40 15.17 -30.07
C PHE A 32 -26.53 14.71 -28.62
N ALA A 33 -27.72 14.37 -28.15
CA ALA A 33 -27.93 13.86 -26.80
C ALA A 33 -27.18 12.53 -26.56
N VAL A 34 -27.22 11.60 -27.53
CA VAL A 34 -26.50 10.34 -27.44
C VAL A 34 -24.98 10.58 -27.32
N ILE A 35 -24.42 11.47 -28.14
CA ILE A 35 -23.00 11.80 -28.08
C ILE A 35 -22.66 12.44 -26.73
N THR A 36 -23.47 13.40 -26.26
CA THR A 36 -23.25 14.07 -24.97
C THR A 36 -23.28 13.08 -23.81
N TYR A 37 -24.28 12.19 -23.77
CA TYR A 37 -24.36 11.18 -22.70
C TYR A 37 -23.26 10.13 -22.79
N SER A 38 -22.79 9.79 -24.00
CA SER A 38 -21.64 8.90 -24.17
C SER A 38 -20.36 9.51 -23.60
N PHE A 39 -20.10 10.79 -23.87
CA PHE A 39 -18.97 11.50 -23.27
C PHE A 39 -19.12 11.64 -21.75
N LEU A 40 -20.31 11.93 -21.26
CA LEU A 40 -20.57 12.02 -19.83
C LEU A 40 -20.33 10.68 -19.14
N ALA A 41 -20.80 9.59 -19.72
CA ALA A 41 -20.57 8.23 -19.20
C ALA A 41 -19.07 7.87 -19.19
N LEU A 42 -18.35 8.23 -20.27
CA LEU A 42 -16.90 8.03 -20.35
C LEU A 42 -16.16 8.82 -19.25
N PHE A 43 -16.54 10.07 -19.00
CA PHE A 43 -15.98 10.88 -17.93
C PHE A 43 -16.25 10.30 -16.55
N ILE A 44 -17.48 9.83 -16.31
CA ILE A 44 -17.84 9.17 -15.03
C ILE A 44 -17.03 7.89 -14.84
N CYS A 45 -16.87 7.06 -15.87
CA CYS A 45 -16.02 5.88 -15.84
C CYS A 45 -14.56 6.24 -15.53
N LEU A 46 -14.03 7.27 -16.15
CA LEU A 46 -12.66 7.72 -15.96
C LEU A 46 -12.43 8.26 -14.53
N MET A 47 -13.38 9.04 -14.02
CA MET A 47 -13.36 9.50 -12.62
C MET A 47 -13.45 8.33 -11.63
N GLY A 48 -14.31 7.35 -11.90
CA GLY A 48 -14.43 6.14 -11.08
C GLY A 48 -13.14 5.31 -11.08
N TYR A 49 -12.54 5.12 -12.26
CA TYR A 49 -11.27 4.44 -12.39
C TYR A 49 -10.12 5.19 -11.68
N PHE A 50 -10.07 6.51 -11.82
CA PHE A 50 -9.07 7.33 -11.14
C PHE A 50 -9.22 7.25 -9.62
N SER A 51 -10.46 7.32 -9.11
CA SER A 51 -10.73 7.14 -7.68
C SER A 51 -10.31 5.75 -7.20
N TYR A 52 -10.67 4.70 -7.94
CA TYR A 52 -10.22 3.33 -7.65
C TYR A 52 -8.70 3.23 -7.60
N PHE A 53 -8.01 3.78 -8.60
CA PHE A 53 -6.55 3.81 -8.65
C PHE A 53 -5.96 4.54 -7.43
N GLN A 54 -6.50 5.71 -7.08
CA GLN A 54 -6.04 6.52 -5.96
C GLN A 54 -6.16 5.78 -4.62
N PHE A 55 -7.26 5.06 -4.39
CA PHE A 55 -7.50 4.39 -3.11
C PHE A 55 -6.88 3.00 -2.98
N PHE A 56 -6.73 2.27 -4.08
CA PHE A 56 -6.32 0.86 -4.03
C PHE A 56 -4.95 0.56 -4.64
N LYS A 57 -4.47 1.41 -5.56
CA LYS A 57 -3.25 1.12 -6.30
C LYS A 57 -2.12 2.15 -6.10
N SER A 58 -2.41 3.30 -5.51
CA SER A 58 -1.42 4.37 -5.40
C SER A 58 -0.22 3.98 -4.53
N GLU A 59 -0.43 3.26 -3.43
CA GLU A 59 0.65 2.83 -2.54
C GLU A 59 1.61 1.84 -3.22
N GLU A 60 1.09 0.91 -4.01
CA GLU A 60 1.90 -0.05 -4.77
C GLU A 60 2.79 0.67 -5.79
N PHE A 61 2.25 1.69 -6.47
CA PHE A 61 3.01 2.48 -7.44
C PHE A 61 4.01 3.44 -6.80
N ILE A 62 3.65 4.04 -5.67
CA ILE A 62 4.52 4.96 -4.94
C ILE A 62 5.73 4.21 -4.39
N ASN A 63 5.51 3.02 -3.80
CA ASN A 63 6.56 2.20 -3.18
C ASN A 63 7.32 1.31 -4.18
N ASN A 64 7.05 1.42 -5.47
CA ASN A 64 7.74 0.63 -6.47
C ASN A 64 9.24 0.99 -6.50
N PRO A 65 10.17 0.02 -6.39
CA PRO A 65 11.61 0.24 -6.39
C PRO A 65 12.14 0.95 -7.66
N TYR A 66 11.40 0.83 -8.76
CA TYR A 66 11.74 1.46 -10.05
C TYR A 66 11.23 2.90 -10.19
N ASN A 67 10.65 3.48 -9.13
CA ASN A 67 10.12 4.84 -9.16
C ASN A 67 11.26 5.87 -8.95
N THR A 68 11.87 6.33 -10.02
CA THR A 68 12.98 7.30 -10.02
C THR A 68 12.61 8.67 -9.41
N ARG A 69 11.32 8.99 -9.25
CA ARG A 69 10.92 10.22 -8.56
C ARG A 69 11.35 10.23 -7.10
N GLN A 70 11.50 9.07 -6.48
CA GLN A 70 11.95 8.94 -5.10
C GLN A 70 13.40 9.41 -4.93
N GLU A 71 14.24 9.27 -5.96
CA GLU A 71 15.62 9.78 -5.95
C GLU A 71 15.67 11.30 -5.91
N THR A 72 14.72 11.97 -6.56
CA THR A 72 14.61 13.44 -6.53
C THR A 72 14.21 13.93 -5.13
N PHE A 73 13.37 13.19 -4.41
CA PHE A 73 13.05 13.52 -3.01
C PHE A 73 14.23 13.27 -2.07
N ALA A 74 14.99 12.20 -2.31
CA ALA A 74 16.19 11.88 -1.52
C ALA A 74 17.29 12.98 -1.62
N GLN A 75 17.29 13.77 -2.69
CA GLN A 75 18.22 14.90 -2.82
C GLN A 75 17.84 16.10 -1.94
N LYS A 76 16.56 16.23 -1.59
CA LYS A 76 16.01 17.39 -0.83
C LYS A 76 15.67 17.09 0.62
N ILE A 77 15.61 15.81 0.99
CA ILE A 77 15.11 15.36 2.29
C ILE A 77 16.14 14.41 2.90
N VAL A 78 16.52 14.69 4.15
CA VAL A 78 17.30 13.74 4.96
C VAL A 78 16.36 12.60 5.35
N ARG A 79 16.73 11.38 4.98
CA ARG A 79 15.89 10.20 5.22
C ARG A 79 15.60 9.99 6.70
N GLY A 80 14.31 9.87 7.06
CA GLY A 80 13.83 9.71 8.43
C GLY A 80 14.32 8.43 9.12
N GLN A 81 14.12 8.35 10.43
CA GLN A 81 14.54 7.21 11.23
C GLN A 81 13.51 6.07 11.22
N ILE A 82 14.00 4.85 11.43
CA ILE A 82 13.16 3.67 11.72
C ILE A 82 13.38 3.36 13.20
N LEU A 83 12.29 3.27 13.95
CA LEU A 83 12.29 3.10 15.40
C LEU A 83 11.53 1.83 15.79
N THR A 84 11.93 1.23 16.90
CA THR A 84 11.14 0.19 17.59
C THR A 84 9.93 0.83 18.28
N ASN A 85 9.08 -0.01 18.87
CA ASN A 85 7.92 0.41 19.66
C ASN A 85 8.31 1.24 20.91
N ASP A 86 9.48 0.95 21.47
CA ASP A 86 10.04 1.63 22.65
C ASP A 86 11.01 2.76 22.32
N GLY A 87 11.10 3.15 21.05
CA GLY A 87 11.86 4.30 20.57
C GLY A 87 13.35 4.03 20.31
N GLN A 88 13.80 2.77 20.29
CA GLN A 88 15.18 2.45 19.90
C GLN A 88 15.37 2.70 18.40
N VAL A 89 16.51 3.28 18.04
CA VAL A 89 16.82 3.61 16.65
C VAL A 89 17.34 2.38 15.91
N LEU A 90 16.58 1.88 14.94
CA LEU A 90 16.95 0.73 14.09
C LEU A 90 17.70 1.15 12.83
N ALA A 91 17.38 2.31 12.29
CA ALA A 91 18.07 2.91 11.14
C ALA A 91 18.00 4.42 11.24
N GLU A 92 19.11 5.09 10.97
CA GLU A 92 19.20 6.55 10.96
C GLU A 92 20.13 7.03 9.83
N THR A 93 19.98 8.30 9.44
CA THR A 93 20.91 8.95 8.52
C THR A 93 21.85 9.82 9.33
N VAL A 94 23.13 9.58 9.18
CA VAL A 94 24.21 10.37 9.80
C VAL A 94 24.85 11.20 8.72
N THR A 95 24.96 12.51 8.94
CA THR A 95 25.65 13.43 8.05
C THR A 95 27.04 13.71 8.63
N ASP A 96 28.07 13.55 7.84
CA ASP A 96 29.43 13.85 8.25
C ASP A 96 29.72 15.38 8.17
N SER A 97 30.91 15.79 8.58
CA SER A 97 31.35 17.20 8.54
C SER A 97 31.50 17.77 7.12
N GLU A 98 31.51 16.91 6.09
CA GLU A 98 31.59 17.29 4.69
C GLU A 98 30.21 17.33 4.01
N GLY A 99 29.14 17.02 4.75
CA GLY A 99 27.77 16.99 4.25
C GLY A 99 27.36 15.69 3.55
N ASN A 100 28.21 14.63 3.62
CA ASN A 100 27.84 13.34 3.04
C ASN A 100 26.92 12.58 3.99
N GLU A 101 25.82 12.07 3.45
CA GLU A 101 24.83 11.32 4.20
C GLU A 101 25.11 9.82 4.12
N THR A 102 25.22 9.18 5.26
CA THR A 102 25.40 7.73 5.39
C THR A 102 24.26 7.12 6.20
N ARG A 103 23.64 6.07 5.68
CA ARG A 103 22.63 5.30 6.42
C ARG A 103 23.31 4.34 7.38
N ARG A 104 22.99 4.43 8.65
CA ARG A 104 23.55 3.62 9.74
C ARG A 104 22.48 2.74 10.37
N TYR A 105 22.84 1.50 10.64
CA TYR A 105 22.01 0.50 11.29
C TYR A 105 22.69 0.07 12.61
N PRO A 106 22.33 0.68 13.75
CA PRO A 106 23.06 0.50 15.02
C PRO A 106 23.12 -0.94 15.51
N TYR A 107 22.12 -1.75 15.16
CA TYR A 107 22.02 -3.15 15.60
C TYR A 107 22.48 -4.17 14.55
N GLY A 108 23.03 -3.73 13.44
CA GLY A 108 23.61 -4.59 12.40
C GLY A 108 22.68 -5.73 11.98
N SER A 109 23.20 -6.96 12.05
CA SER A 109 22.51 -8.15 11.55
C SER A 109 21.23 -8.53 12.31
N ILE A 110 21.06 -8.10 13.57
CA ILE A 110 19.92 -8.50 14.41
C ILE A 110 18.58 -8.16 13.77
N PHE A 111 18.49 -7.03 13.07
CA PHE A 111 17.29 -6.54 12.41
C PHE A 111 17.38 -6.55 10.88
N SER A 112 18.44 -7.13 10.31
CA SER A 112 18.76 -7.02 8.89
C SER A 112 17.61 -7.38 7.96
N HIS A 113 16.93 -8.50 8.20
CA HIS A 113 15.87 -8.99 7.33
C HIS A 113 14.55 -8.22 7.46
N ILE A 114 14.30 -7.57 8.60
CA ILE A 114 13.07 -6.84 8.82
C ILE A 114 13.23 -5.36 8.46
N VAL A 115 14.31 -4.73 8.88
CA VAL A 115 14.64 -3.35 8.52
C VAL A 115 15.08 -3.27 7.07
N GLY A 116 15.91 -4.20 6.65
CA GLY A 116 16.46 -4.24 5.29
C GLY A 116 17.65 -3.32 5.11
N TYR A 117 17.85 -2.88 3.89
CA TYR A 117 18.93 -1.99 3.46
C TYR A 117 18.41 -0.97 2.47
N SER A 118 19.16 0.14 2.31
CA SER A 118 18.81 1.25 1.40
C SER A 118 19.78 1.44 0.23
N THR A 119 20.89 0.68 0.18
CA THR A 119 21.91 0.71 -0.88
C THR A 119 21.81 -0.53 -1.76
N LYS A 120 22.25 -0.46 -3.03
CA LYS A 120 22.15 -1.59 -3.99
C LYS A 120 20.69 -2.09 -4.18
N GLY A 121 19.74 -1.18 -4.17
CA GLY A 121 18.31 -1.45 -4.09
C GLY A 121 17.74 -1.11 -2.71
N LYS A 122 16.61 -1.67 -2.39
CA LYS A 122 15.98 -1.51 -1.08
C LYS A 122 15.25 -2.79 -0.69
N SER A 123 15.27 -3.13 0.60
CA SER A 123 14.53 -4.29 1.11
C SER A 123 13.88 -3.98 2.46
N GLY A 124 13.02 -4.88 2.95
CA GLY A 124 12.40 -4.76 4.28
C GLY A 124 11.60 -3.45 4.46
N ILE A 125 11.63 -2.90 5.67
CA ILE A 125 10.96 -1.63 6.02
C ILE A 125 11.56 -0.45 5.23
N GLU A 126 12.86 -0.48 4.91
CA GLU A 126 13.50 0.54 4.08
C GLU A 126 12.84 0.66 2.69
N SER A 127 12.40 -0.45 2.12
CA SER A 127 11.64 -0.46 0.88
C SER A 127 10.17 -0.11 1.09
N LEU A 128 9.52 -0.78 2.06
CA LEU A 128 8.09 -0.66 2.30
C LEU A 128 7.67 0.75 2.72
N ALA A 129 8.46 1.38 3.60
CA ALA A 129 8.20 2.71 4.13
C ALA A 129 9.02 3.81 3.43
N ASN A 130 9.62 3.52 2.27
CA ASN A 130 10.52 4.44 1.60
C ASN A 130 9.90 5.82 1.33
N PHE A 131 8.63 5.86 0.93
CA PHE A 131 7.91 7.11 0.70
C PHE A 131 7.74 7.92 2.00
N ASN A 132 7.39 7.26 3.11
CA ASN A 132 7.20 7.92 4.41
C ASN A 132 8.55 8.47 4.91
N LEU A 133 9.62 7.71 4.79
CA LEU A 133 10.98 8.12 5.19
C LEU A 133 11.53 9.29 4.36
N LEU A 134 11.03 9.50 3.15
CA LEU A 134 11.39 10.60 2.24
C LEU A 134 10.32 11.69 2.16
N ARG A 135 9.27 11.60 2.97
CA ARG A 135 8.26 12.63 3.10
C ARG A 135 8.56 13.47 4.32
N SER A 136 8.47 14.77 4.20
CA SER A 136 8.55 15.69 5.34
C SER A 136 7.17 16.29 5.60
N ASN A 137 6.67 16.14 6.82
CA ASN A 137 5.45 16.77 7.30
C ASN A 137 5.71 18.07 8.08
N THR A 138 6.94 18.59 8.06
CA THR A 138 7.27 19.89 8.66
C THR A 138 6.42 21.01 8.05
N ALA A 139 6.15 22.04 8.83
CA ALA A 139 5.36 23.19 8.36
C ALA A 139 5.99 23.82 7.12
N PHE A 140 5.16 24.34 6.21
CA PHE A 140 5.61 24.94 4.95
C PHE A 140 6.65 26.05 5.16
N ILE A 141 6.51 26.80 6.27
CA ILE A 141 7.42 27.89 6.64
C ILE A 141 8.81 27.35 6.97
N ASP A 142 8.89 26.23 7.69
CA ASP A 142 10.16 25.60 8.06
C ASP A 142 10.88 25.06 6.82
N LYS A 143 10.14 24.42 5.91
CA LYS A 143 10.69 23.96 4.61
C LYS A 143 11.28 25.08 3.77
N VAL A 144 10.61 26.22 3.72
CA VAL A 144 11.12 27.40 3.01
C VAL A 144 12.37 27.93 3.71
N GLY A 145 12.40 27.88 5.05
CA GLY A 145 13.57 28.26 5.85
C GLY A 145 14.78 27.38 5.54
N ASP A 146 14.60 26.06 5.57
CA ASP A 146 15.63 25.06 5.26
C ASP A 146 16.15 25.23 3.83
N GLU A 147 15.23 25.38 2.86
CA GLU A 147 15.60 25.56 1.43
C GLU A 147 16.35 26.87 1.17
N MET A 148 16.05 27.94 1.93
CA MET A 148 16.78 29.21 1.85
C MET A 148 18.18 29.12 2.48
N GLN A 149 18.39 28.25 3.45
CA GLN A 149 19.69 27.99 4.08
C GLN A 149 20.50 26.93 3.36
N GLY A 150 19.92 26.28 2.34
CA GLY A 150 20.55 25.18 1.60
C GLY A 150 20.58 23.87 2.41
N GLU A 151 19.80 23.79 3.49
CA GLU A 151 19.67 22.59 4.31
C GLU A 151 18.54 21.69 3.79
N LYS A 152 18.70 20.37 3.99
CA LYS A 152 17.65 19.41 3.65
C LYS A 152 16.65 19.28 4.79
N SER A 153 15.37 19.28 4.46
CA SER A 153 14.33 19.04 5.47
C SER A 153 14.37 17.60 5.99
N PRO A 154 14.09 17.36 7.29
CA PRO A 154 14.04 16.01 7.84
C PRO A 154 12.82 15.25 7.32
N GLY A 155 13.01 13.97 6.96
CA GLY A 155 11.95 13.04 6.62
C GLY A 155 11.20 12.53 7.85
N ASP A 156 9.99 12.00 7.62
CA ASP A 156 9.16 11.45 8.70
C ASP A 156 9.77 10.17 9.27
N ASN A 157 9.66 9.98 10.56
CA ASN A 157 10.10 8.77 11.24
C ASN A 157 9.04 7.67 11.15
N VAL A 158 9.50 6.44 11.05
CA VAL A 158 8.64 5.25 11.02
C VAL A 158 8.81 4.48 12.32
N VAL A 159 7.74 4.44 13.13
CA VAL A 159 7.70 3.64 14.36
C VAL A 159 7.11 2.28 14.03
N THR A 160 7.85 1.22 14.36
CA THR A 160 7.45 -0.17 14.15
C THR A 160 6.79 -0.75 15.40
N THR A 161 6.26 -1.97 15.28
CA THR A 161 5.76 -2.74 16.43
C THR A 161 6.81 -3.63 17.06
N LEU A 162 8.04 -3.56 16.59
CA LEU A 162 9.14 -4.42 17.06
C LEU A 162 9.55 -4.08 18.47
N ASP A 163 9.86 -5.12 19.23
CA ASP A 163 10.43 -5.06 20.56
C ASP A 163 11.90 -5.53 20.48
N TYR A 164 12.82 -4.69 20.97
CA TYR A 164 14.24 -4.99 20.92
C TYR A 164 14.60 -6.23 21.73
N GLY A 165 14.04 -6.37 22.94
CA GLY A 165 14.35 -7.48 23.83
C GLY A 165 13.89 -8.83 23.26
N LEU A 166 12.69 -8.87 22.70
CA LEU A 166 12.16 -10.06 22.02
C LEU A 166 12.95 -10.39 20.77
N GLN A 167 13.33 -9.38 19.98
CA GLN A 167 14.14 -9.59 18.77
C GLN A 167 15.52 -10.16 19.10
N ALA A 168 16.22 -9.56 20.06
CA ALA A 168 17.54 -10.04 20.51
C ALA A 168 17.47 -11.47 21.07
N THR A 169 16.48 -11.75 21.91
CA THR A 169 16.25 -13.09 22.45
C THR A 169 15.97 -14.11 21.35
N ALA A 170 15.12 -13.77 20.37
CA ALA A 170 14.83 -14.65 19.24
C ALA A 170 16.08 -14.87 18.36
N TYR A 171 16.86 -13.82 18.15
CA TYR A 171 18.11 -13.89 17.40
C TYR A 171 19.14 -14.83 18.04
N ASP A 172 19.31 -14.72 19.35
CA ASP A 172 20.20 -15.58 20.14
C ASP A 172 19.67 -17.03 20.20
N ALA A 173 18.37 -17.21 20.36
CA ALA A 173 17.72 -18.52 20.39
C ALA A 173 17.87 -19.28 19.06
N LEU A 174 17.83 -18.59 17.93
CA LEU A 174 18.06 -19.23 16.63
C LEU A 174 19.52 -19.64 16.44
N GLY A 175 20.48 -18.97 17.10
CA GLY A 175 21.89 -19.29 17.08
C GLY A 175 22.45 -19.40 15.66
N TYR A 176 23.09 -20.54 15.37
CA TYR A 176 23.66 -20.81 14.03
C TYR A 176 22.73 -21.61 13.09
N TYR A 177 21.50 -21.89 13.53
CA TYR A 177 20.59 -22.67 12.71
C TYR A 177 20.02 -21.83 11.55
N LYS A 178 19.91 -22.43 10.36
CA LYS A 178 19.20 -21.84 9.22
C LYS A 178 17.70 -21.97 9.45
N GLY A 179 17.01 -20.84 9.45
CA GLY A 179 15.56 -20.82 9.68
C GLY A 179 15.03 -19.44 10.01
N ALA A 180 13.84 -19.41 10.59
CA ALA A 180 13.19 -18.17 10.99
C ALA A 180 12.44 -18.34 12.32
N ILE A 181 12.37 -17.25 13.09
CA ILE A 181 11.51 -17.11 14.27
C ILE A 181 10.65 -15.87 14.06
N VAL A 182 9.34 -16.00 14.27
CA VAL A 182 8.39 -14.88 14.24
C VAL A 182 7.60 -14.87 15.53
N VAL A 183 7.58 -13.73 16.21
CA VAL A 183 6.80 -13.50 17.43
C VAL A 183 5.68 -12.53 17.13
N LEU A 184 4.45 -12.95 17.40
CA LEU A 184 3.23 -12.21 17.10
C LEU A 184 2.41 -11.98 18.37
N GLU A 185 1.78 -10.82 18.46
CA GLU A 185 0.75 -10.56 19.45
C GLU A 185 -0.61 -11.07 18.91
N PRO A 186 -1.20 -12.14 19.51
CA PRO A 186 -2.38 -12.78 18.93
C PRO A 186 -3.63 -11.88 18.86
N SER A 187 -3.75 -10.93 19.78
CA SER A 187 -4.91 -10.06 19.90
C SER A 187 -4.99 -9.00 18.80
N THR A 188 -3.84 -8.54 18.31
CA THR A 188 -3.72 -7.43 17.36
C THR A 188 -3.14 -7.86 16.02
N GLY A 189 -2.41 -8.98 15.96
CA GLY A 189 -1.63 -9.41 14.81
C GLY A 189 -0.31 -8.65 14.64
N LYS A 190 0.11 -7.86 15.62
CA LYS A 190 1.38 -7.13 15.57
C LYS A 190 2.55 -8.10 15.56
N ILE A 191 3.52 -7.84 14.70
CA ILE A 191 4.80 -8.54 14.69
C ILE A 191 5.70 -7.86 15.72
N LEU A 192 6.08 -8.59 16.77
CA LEU A 192 6.94 -8.09 17.84
C LEU A 192 8.41 -8.43 17.59
N ALA A 193 8.68 -9.56 16.95
CA ALA A 193 10.03 -9.94 16.50
C ALA A 193 9.95 -10.80 15.24
N MET A 194 10.94 -10.68 14.37
CA MET A 194 11.10 -11.49 13.17
C MET A 194 12.59 -11.66 12.88
N VAL A 195 13.07 -12.89 12.99
CA VAL A 195 14.47 -13.26 12.74
C VAL A 195 14.51 -14.23 11.57
N SER A 196 15.48 -14.06 10.70
CA SER A 196 15.81 -14.99 9.63
C SER A 196 17.31 -15.20 9.58
N LYS A 197 17.77 -16.46 9.47
CA LYS A 197 19.19 -16.81 9.32
C LYS A 197 19.40 -17.81 8.19
N PRO A 198 20.53 -17.75 7.46
CA PRO A 198 21.64 -16.78 7.58
C PRO A 198 21.20 -15.34 7.34
N ASP A 199 21.92 -14.42 7.92
CA ASP A 199 21.70 -12.99 7.86
C ASP A 199 22.86 -12.25 7.17
N PHE A 200 22.77 -10.94 7.13
CA PHE A 200 23.79 -10.03 6.58
C PHE A 200 23.86 -8.78 7.45
N ASP A 201 24.98 -8.03 7.35
CA ASP A 201 25.05 -6.70 7.96
C ASP A 201 24.64 -5.64 6.93
N PRO A 202 23.56 -4.89 7.17
CA PRO A 202 23.12 -3.83 6.25
C PRO A 202 24.13 -2.67 6.14
N ASN A 203 25.04 -2.51 7.13
CA ASN A 203 26.09 -1.48 7.05
C ASN A 203 27.17 -1.83 6.03
N THR A 204 27.48 -3.11 5.83
CA THR A 204 28.52 -3.58 4.90
C THR A 204 27.98 -4.10 3.57
N ILE A 205 26.69 -4.11 3.39
CA ILE A 205 26.02 -4.75 2.23
C ILE A 205 26.55 -4.26 0.88
N ALA A 206 26.96 -2.99 0.78
CA ALA A 206 27.48 -2.44 -0.47
C ALA A 206 28.83 -3.06 -0.87
N ALA A 207 29.66 -3.41 0.12
CA ALA A 207 30.95 -4.05 -0.08
C ALA A 207 30.80 -5.57 -0.30
N ASP A 208 29.84 -6.18 0.40
CA ASP A 208 29.63 -7.62 0.39
C ASP A 208 28.67 -8.08 -0.72
N TRP A 209 28.14 -7.14 -1.53
CA TRP A 209 27.08 -7.40 -2.50
C TRP A 209 27.39 -8.53 -3.48
N ASP A 210 28.58 -8.51 -4.06
CA ASP A 210 28.97 -9.49 -5.06
C ASP A 210 29.09 -10.90 -4.45
N ASN A 211 29.55 -11.00 -3.21
CA ASN A 211 29.59 -12.26 -2.46
C ASN A 211 28.19 -12.75 -2.07
N LEU A 212 27.30 -11.84 -1.65
CA LEU A 212 25.94 -12.17 -1.23
C LEU A 212 25.03 -12.58 -2.38
N THR A 213 25.33 -12.12 -3.60
CA THR A 213 24.55 -12.38 -4.83
C THR A 213 25.21 -13.40 -5.76
N ALA A 214 26.40 -13.91 -5.44
CA ALA A 214 27.06 -14.92 -6.25
C ALA A 214 26.23 -16.21 -6.35
N ASP A 215 26.16 -16.80 -7.54
CA ASP A 215 25.42 -18.03 -7.81
C ASP A 215 25.90 -19.23 -6.95
N GLU A 216 27.14 -19.20 -6.51
CA GLU A 216 27.74 -20.22 -5.64
C GLU A 216 27.30 -20.05 -4.16
N ASN A 217 26.63 -18.96 -3.81
CA ASN A 217 26.18 -18.71 -2.45
C ASN A 217 24.94 -19.56 -2.11
N THR A 218 25.17 -20.78 -1.66
CA THR A 218 24.12 -21.72 -1.24
C THR A 218 23.36 -21.29 0.02
N ASP A 219 23.89 -20.29 0.73
CA ASP A 219 23.32 -19.85 2.01
C ASP A 219 22.14 -18.92 1.86
N ALA A 220 22.03 -18.22 0.71
CA ALA A 220 20.97 -17.26 0.39
C ALA A 220 20.68 -16.33 1.59
N ALA A 221 21.75 -15.62 2.03
CA ALA A 221 21.67 -14.75 3.20
C ALA A 221 20.68 -13.58 3.02
N LEU A 222 20.42 -13.14 1.78
CA LEU A 222 19.45 -12.10 1.48
C LEU A 222 17.99 -12.59 1.53
N LEU A 223 17.76 -13.92 1.58
CA LEU A 223 16.43 -14.48 1.62
C LEU A 223 15.82 -14.34 3.02
N ASN A 224 14.74 -13.57 3.12
CA ASN A 224 13.95 -13.54 4.34
C ASN A 224 13.11 -14.82 4.48
N ARG A 225 13.60 -15.77 5.26
CA ARG A 225 12.97 -17.07 5.45
C ARG A 225 11.65 -17.00 6.20
N ALA A 226 11.41 -15.94 6.95
CA ALA A 226 10.15 -15.74 7.66
C ALA A 226 8.99 -15.39 6.70
N THR A 227 9.30 -14.69 5.58
CA THR A 227 8.27 -14.20 4.64
C THR A 227 8.29 -14.90 3.28
N GLN A 228 9.45 -15.45 2.89
CA GLN A 228 9.66 -16.05 1.57
C GLN A 228 9.99 -17.56 1.64
N GLY A 229 10.27 -18.07 2.84
CA GLY A 229 10.58 -19.47 3.03
C GLY A 229 9.36 -20.37 2.83
N LEU A 230 9.51 -21.43 2.04
CA LEU A 230 8.48 -22.45 1.85
C LEU A 230 8.86 -23.69 2.67
N TYR A 231 8.08 -24.00 3.70
CA TYR A 231 8.33 -25.10 4.60
C TYR A 231 7.16 -26.09 4.61
N PRO A 232 7.41 -27.41 4.61
CA PRO A 232 6.36 -28.40 4.79
C PRO A 232 5.79 -28.25 6.23
N PRO A 233 4.47 -28.04 6.38
CA PRO A 233 3.88 -27.75 7.69
C PRO A 233 3.97 -28.91 8.68
N GLY A 234 4.11 -30.14 8.19
CA GLY A 234 4.21 -31.32 9.03
C GLY A 234 3.02 -31.44 9.99
N SER A 235 3.31 -31.75 11.27
CA SER A 235 2.28 -31.93 12.31
C SER A 235 1.52 -30.64 12.67
N THR A 236 2.01 -29.48 12.32
CA THR A 236 1.30 -28.21 12.55
C THR A 236 0.02 -28.14 11.69
N PHE A 237 -0.02 -28.85 10.55
CA PHE A 237 -1.21 -28.96 9.71
C PHE A 237 -2.38 -29.66 10.41
N LYS A 238 -2.09 -30.48 11.45
CA LYS A 238 -3.13 -31.14 12.24
C LYS A 238 -4.06 -30.15 12.95
N ILE A 239 -3.61 -28.94 13.22
CA ILE A 239 -4.45 -27.89 13.79
C ILE A 239 -5.59 -27.57 12.82
N LEU A 240 -5.29 -27.40 11.54
CA LEU A 240 -6.29 -27.12 10.50
C LEU A 240 -7.25 -28.32 10.30
N THR A 241 -6.72 -29.52 10.21
CA THR A 241 -7.56 -30.73 10.05
C THR A 241 -8.44 -30.99 11.26
N THR A 242 -7.95 -30.75 12.48
CA THR A 242 -8.76 -30.85 13.71
C THR A 242 -9.85 -29.81 13.72
N LEU A 243 -9.54 -28.59 13.28
CA LEU A 243 -10.49 -27.50 13.19
C LEU A 243 -11.64 -27.83 12.24
N GLU A 244 -11.31 -28.32 11.04
CA GLU A 244 -12.30 -28.74 10.05
C GLU A 244 -13.14 -29.91 10.58
N TYR A 245 -12.51 -30.89 11.22
CA TYR A 245 -13.23 -31.99 11.88
C TYR A 245 -14.23 -31.47 12.92
N ILE A 246 -13.83 -30.57 13.81
CA ILE A 246 -14.71 -29.98 14.81
C ILE A 246 -15.85 -29.22 14.14
N GLN A 247 -15.58 -28.45 13.09
CA GLN A 247 -16.62 -27.73 12.34
C GLN A 247 -17.61 -28.68 11.69
N GLU A 248 -17.15 -29.76 11.08
CA GLU A 248 -17.98 -30.74 10.41
C GLU A 248 -18.84 -31.54 11.42
N VAL A 249 -18.27 -31.98 12.55
CA VAL A 249 -18.98 -32.64 13.62
C VAL A 249 -20.00 -31.69 14.27
N ALA A 250 -19.59 -30.42 14.54
CA ALA A 250 -20.50 -29.41 15.05
C ALA A 250 -21.65 -29.10 14.08
N ARG A 251 -21.37 -29.16 12.75
CA ARG A 251 -22.37 -28.94 11.72
C ARG A 251 -23.42 -30.06 11.70
N ARG A 252 -23.04 -31.31 11.98
CA ARG A 252 -23.92 -32.47 11.98
C ARG A 252 -24.69 -32.67 13.31
N GLN A 253 -24.02 -32.42 14.44
CA GLN A 253 -24.54 -32.81 15.77
C GLN A 253 -25.17 -31.66 16.57
N PHE A 254 -24.85 -30.39 16.27
CA PHE A 254 -25.29 -29.27 17.11
C PHE A 254 -26.26 -28.31 16.41
N PRO A 255 -27.27 -27.76 17.17
CA PRO A 255 -28.17 -26.74 16.66
C PRO A 255 -27.45 -25.48 16.17
N ARG A 256 -28.10 -24.74 15.26
CA ARG A 256 -27.57 -23.59 14.55
C ARG A 256 -26.91 -22.51 15.44
N ASN A 257 -27.37 -22.39 16.68
CA ASN A 257 -26.85 -21.38 17.64
C ASN A 257 -25.49 -21.79 18.25
N TYR A 258 -25.27 -23.09 18.47
CA TYR A 258 -23.99 -23.61 18.97
C TYR A 258 -22.88 -23.49 17.89
N ARG A 259 -23.23 -23.66 16.61
CA ARG A 259 -22.33 -23.50 15.49
C ARG A 259 -21.77 -22.08 15.36
N LYS A 260 -22.60 -21.06 15.65
CA LYS A 260 -22.15 -19.65 15.63
C LYS A 260 -21.17 -19.34 16.74
N SER A 261 -21.35 -19.91 17.93
CA SER A 261 -20.44 -19.74 19.06
C SER A 261 -19.11 -20.44 18.83
N LEU A 262 -19.12 -21.67 18.33
CA LEU A 262 -17.91 -22.42 17.96
C LEU A 262 -17.15 -21.73 16.82
N ALA A 263 -17.83 -21.29 15.76
CA ALA A 263 -17.21 -20.53 14.68
C ALA A 263 -16.57 -19.23 15.17
N LYS A 264 -17.20 -18.54 16.13
CA LYS A 264 -16.66 -17.32 16.74
C LYS A 264 -15.41 -17.59 17.57
N ILE A 265 -15.42 -18.65 18.37
CA ILE A 265 -14.26 -19.11 19.14
C ILE A 265 -13.11 -19.48 18.20
N LEU A 266 -13.41 -20.27 17.17
CA LEU A 266 -12.42 -20.72 16.19
C LEU A 266 -11.87 -19.56 15.36
N CYS A 267 -12.69 -18.60 14.91
CA CYS A 267 -12.22 -17.39 14.24
C CYS A 267 -11.37 -16.50 15.15
N THR A 268 -11.64 -16.50 16.47
CA THR A 268 -10.82 -15.77 17.43
C THR A 268 -9.44 -16.41 17.58
N TYR A 269 -9.36 -17.75 17.57
CA TYR A 269 -8.09 -18.48 17.64
C TYR A 269 -7.35 -18.57 16.28
N LEU A 270 -8.06 -18.45 15.15
CA LEU A 270 -7.46 -18.49 13.80
C LEU A 270 -7.06 -17.11 13.25
N ARG A 271 -7.47 -16.01 13.89
CA ARG A 271 -6.94 -14.67 13.59
C ARG A 271 -5.46 -14.51 13.97
N ILE A 272 -4.81 -15.61 14.36
CA ILE A 272 -3.42 -15.67 14.80
C ILE A 272 -2.47 -16.04 13.64
N TRP A 273 -3.01 -16.26 12.42
CA TRP A 273 -2.19 -16.60 11.24
C TRP A 273 -2.52 -15.71 10.05
#